data_1c4d4bd455243789adce14c2163876b4
#
_entry.id   1c4d4bd455243789adce14c2163876b4
#
_cell.length_a   1.000
_cell.length_b   1.000
_cell.length_c   1.000
_cell.angle_alpha   90.00
_cell.angle_beta   90.00
_cell.angle_gamma   90.00
#
_symmetry.space_group_name_H-M   'P 1'
#
loop_
_entity.id
_entity.type
_entity.pdbx_description
1 polymer ?
#
loop_
_entity_poly.entity_id
_entity_poly.type
_entity_poly.pdbx_seq_one_letter_code
_entity_poly.pdbx_strand_id
1 'polypeptide(L)'
;VFIEENVRLLQHMIPGMKKIILIGDGRYVNQQLNTDMKQLLQKAYPELEYDFYSAANMTTDSLLLKLNKVDSATTGVLLSSWFTRQVVAGNVQLQANSFQVISNSVTPIFALKNSLVVNSGMIGGVMYSQTDFNEQLLKTLSAVLSGVAPRTIPFYIPKGENIFNYPALLQRNFSPDS
;
A
#
# COMPACT_ATOMS: atom_id res chain seq x y z
N VAL A 1 6.31 2.87 5.98
CA VAL A 1 5.09 3.10 5.18
C VAL A 1 4.48 4.41 5.62
N PHE A 2 4.06 5.23 4.68
CA PHE A 2 3.46 6.55 4.88
C PHE A 2 1.94 6.40 5.05
N ILE A 3 1.51 5.92 6.22
CA ILE A 3 0.10 5.59 6.46
C ILE A 3 -0.76 6.86 6.48
N GLU A 4 -0.38 7.84 7.28
CA GLU A 4 -1.15 9.07 7.45
C GLU A 4 -1.21 9.89 6.16
N GLU A 5 -0.09 9.97 5.45
CA GLU A 5 -0.01 10.67 4.16
C GLU A 5 -0.91 10.00 3.11
N ASN A 6 -0.99 8.67 3.10
CA ASN A 6 -1.92 7.96 2.23
C ASN A 6 -3.38 8.17 2.63
N VAL A 7 -3.70 8.27 3.90
CA VAL A 7 -5.07 8.62 4.34
C VAL A 7 -5.44 10.01 3.86
N ARG A 8 -4.55 11.00 4.03
CA ARG A 8 -4.78 12.38 3.54
C ARG A 8 -4.91 12.44 2.03
N LEU A 9 -4.08 11.69 1.30
CA LEU A 9 -4.18 11.57 -0.15
C LEU A 9 -5.55 11.03 -0.58
N LEU A 10 -6.01 9.95 0.06
CA LEU A 10 -7.32 9.37 -0.23
C LEU A 10 -8.47 10.35 0.04
N GLN A 11 -8.43 11.10 1.16
CA GLN A 11 -9.44 12.11 1.46
C GLN A 11 -9.45 13.24 0.42
N HIS A 12 -8.27 13.61 -0.10
CA HIS A 12 -8.17 14.60 -1.17
C HIS A 12 -8.74 14.08 -2.48
N MET A 13 -8.41 12.85 -2.87
CA MET A 13 -8.88 12.25 -4.13
C MET A 13 -10.32 11.74 -4.06
N ILE A 14 -10.86 11.50 -2.88
CA ILE A 14 -12.23 11.04 -2.63
C ILE A 14 -12.86 11.97 -1.58
N PRO A 15 -13.31 13.18 -1.95
CA PRO A 15 -13.79 14.18 -0.99
C PRO A 15 -14.96 13.71 -0.11
N GLY A 16 -15.75 12.72 -0.61
CA GLY A 16 -16.85 12.09 0.13
C GLY A 16 -16.46 10.87 0.94
N MET A 17 -15.15 10.64 1.19
CA MET A 17 -14.68 9.42 1.83
C MET A 17 -15.23 9.24 3.25
N LYS A 18 -15.83 8.09 3.49
CA LYS A 18 -16.39 7.66 4.80
C LYS A 18 -15.71 6.40 5.31
N LYS A 19 -15.03 5.67 4.42
CA LYS A 19 -14.46 4.36 4.73
C LYS A 19 -13.10 4.16 4.10
N ILE A 20 -12.23 3.44 4.83
CA ILE A 20 -10.96 2.94 4.30
C ILE A 20 -10.94 1.41 4.41
N ILE A 21 -10.50 0.76 3.35
CA ILE A 21 -10.21 -0.67 3.31
C ILE A 21 -8.71 -0.85 3.12
N LEU A 22 -8.06 -1.53 4.07
CA LEU A 22 -6.69 -2.02 3.90
C LEU A 22 -6.74 -3.46 3.44
N ILE A 23 -6.04 -3.76 2.34
CA ILE A 23 -5.84 -5.12 1.84
C ILE A 23 -4.42 -5.56 2.18
N GLY A 24 -4.30 -6.71 2.83
CA GLY A 24 -3.03 -7.30 3.21
C GLY A 24 -3.08 -8.81 3.25
N ASP A 25 -2.03 -9.42 3.75
CA ASP A 25 -1.95 -10.86 3.96
C ASP A 25 -1.63 -11.22 5.42
N GLY A 26 -1.51 -12.51 5.73
CA GLY A 26 -1.28 -12.99 7.09
C GLY A 26 0.14 -12.79 7.63
N ARG A 27 1.07 -12.15 6.88
CA ARG A 27 2.45 -11.92 7.34
C ARG A 27 2.49 -10.84 8.42
N TYR A 28 3.48 -10.98 9.31
CA TYR A 28 3.66 -10.07 10.45
C TYR A 28 3.62 -8.58 10.06
N VAL A 29 4.31 -8.22 8.97
CA VAL A 29 4.36 -6.82 8.49
C VAL A 29 2.98 -6.24 8.17
N ASN A 30 2.05 -7.04 7.63
CA ASN A 30 0.69 -6.58 7.34
C ASN A 30 -0.19 -6.56 8.59
N GLN A 31 0.05 -7.44 9.56
CA GLN A 31 -0.63 -7.40 10.86
C GLN A 31 -0.23 -6.14 11.64
N GLN A 32 1.06 -5.80 11.63
CA GLN A 32 1.55 -4.56 12.24
C GLN A 32 0.96 -3.33 11.54
N LEU A 33 0.98 -3.29 10.19
CA LEU A 33 0.39 -2.22 9.40
C LEU A 33 -1.11 -2.04 9.69
N ASN A 34 -1.86 -3.15 9.85
CA ASN A 34 -3.27 -3.11 10.25
C ASN A 34 -3.45 -2.50 11.66
N THR A 35 -2.58 -2.86 12.60
CA THR A 35 -2.61 -2.29 13.95
C THR A 35 -2.33 -0.79 13.92
N ASP A 36 -1.28 -0.38 13.21
CA ASP A 36 -0.88 1.03 13.10
C ASP A 36 -1.98 1.88 12.41
N MET A 37 -2.58 1.35 11.34
CA MET A 37 -3.70 2.00 10.65
C MET A 37 -4.89 2.19 11.59
N LYS A 38 -5.25 1.14 12.33
CA LYS A 38 -6.36 1.19 13.28
C LYS A 38 -6.17 2.23 14.37
N GLN A 39 -4.95 2.28 14.93
CA GLN A 39 -4.59 3.28 15.96
C GLN A 39 -4.62 4.71 15.40
N LEU A 40 -4.07 4.92 14.20
CA LEU A 40 -4.11 6.21 13.53
C LEU A 40 -5.54 6.69 13.31
N LEU A 41 -6.40 5.84 12.70
CA LEU A 41 -7.78 6.20 12.40
C LEU A 41 -8.57 6.50 13.67
N GLN A 42 -8.46 5.67 14.69
CA GLN A 42 -9.13 5.92 15.98
C GLN A 42 -8.73 7.25 16.62
N LYS A 43 -7.47 7.66 16.45
CA LYS A 43 -6.93 8.88 17.07
C LYS A 43 -7.19 10.14 16.24
N ALA A 44 -6.97 10.08 14.94
CA ALA A 44 -6.91 11.26 14.07
C ALA A 44 -8.10 11.38 13.10
N TYR A 45 -8.83 10.28 12.85
CA TYR A 45 -9.91 10.21 11.87
C TYR A 45 -11.07 9.34 12.39
N PRO A 46 -11.62 9.63 13.59
CA PRO A 46 -12.64 8.77 14.23
C PRO A 46 -13.94 8.67 13.43
N GLU A 47 -14.17 9.56 12.47
CA GLU A 47 -15.31 9.56 11.56
C GLU A 47 -15.20 8.54 10.43
N LEU A 48 -13.99 8.00 10.16
CA LEU A 48 -13.77 7.04 9.10
C LEU A 48 -14.00 5.61 9.58
N GLU A 49 -14.84 4.88 8.86
CA GLU A 49 -14.96 3.44 9.01
C GLU A 49 -13.70 2.73 8.49
N TYR A 50 -13.36 1.60 9.08
CA TYR A 50 -12.18 0.84 8.72
C TYR A 50 -12.43 -0.66 8.63
N ASP A 51 -12.01 -1.26 7.51
CA ASP A 51 -11.95 -2.70 7.31
C ASP A 51 -10.53 -3.16 6.95
N PHE A 52 -10.16 -4.34 7.45
CA PHE A 52 -8.96 -5.04 7.03
C PHE A 52 -9.32 -6.35 6.33
N TYR A 53 -9.02 -6.44 5.04
CA TYR A 53 -9.19 -7.66 4.25
C TYR A 53 -7.87 -8.41 4.16
N SER A 54 -7.84 -9.63 4.71
CA SER A 54 -6.61 -10.41 4.84
C SER A 54 -6.67 -11.73 4.08
N ALA A 55 -5.62 -12.02 3.31
CA ALA A 55 -5.43 -13.31 2.66
C ALA A 55 -5.23 -14.48 3.65
N ALA A 56 -5.11 -14.21 4.95
CA ALA A 56 -5.13 -15.24 5.98
C ALA A 56 -6.51 -15.89 6.13
N ASN A 57 -7.59 -15.11 5.88
CA ASN A 57 -8.98 -15.49 6.15
C ASN A 57 -9.87 -15.41 4.90
N MET A 58 -9.30 -15.12 3.73
CA MET A 58 -10.07 -14.83 2.53
C MET A 58 -9.32 -15.30 1.29
N THR A 59 -10.05 -15.87 0.33
CA THR A 59 -9.52 -16.18 -1.00
C THR A 59 -9.49 -14.94 -1.89
N THR A 60 -8.72 -14.99 -2.99
CA THR A 60 -8.68 -13.90 -3.98
C THR A 60 -10.07 -13.63 -4.57
N ASP A 61 -10.83 -14.68 -4.92
CA ASP A 61 -12.17 -14.54 -5.48
C ASP A 61 -13.15 -13.89 -4.48
N SER A 62 -13.08 -14.29 -3.20
CA SER A 62 -13.90 -13.68 -2.15
C SER A 62 -13.55 -12.21 -1.93
N LEU A 63 -12.26 -11.85 -2.05
CA LEU A 63 -11.82 -10.46 -2.00
C LEU A 63 -12.41 -9.66 -3.16
N LEU A 64 -12.27 -10.16 -4.40
CA LEU A 64 -12.78 -9.49 -5.60
C LEU A 64 -14.31 -9.31 -5.55
N LEU A 65 -15.05 -10.32 -5.10
CA LEU A 65 -16.50 -10.21 -4.90
C LEU A 65 -16.88 -9.14 -3.87
N LYS A 66 -16.07 -8.93 -2.84
CA LYS A 66 -16.29 -7.85 -1.87
C LYS A 66 -15.93 -6.49 -2.47
N LEU A 67 -14.78 -6.37 -3.15
CA LEU A 67 -14.35 -5.12 -3.78
C LEU A 67 -15.36 -4.64 -4.83
N ASN A 68 -15.93 -5.54 -5.61
CA ASN A 68 -16.94 -5.20 -6.63
C ASN A 68 -18.25 -4.62 -6.05
N LYS A 69 -18.47 -4.73 -4.74
CA LYS A 69 -19.61 -4.16 -4.03
C LYS A 69 -19.29 -2.85 -3.30
N VAL A 70 -18.03 -2.42 -3.36
CA VAL A 70 -17.57 -1.20 -2.70
C VAL A 70 -18.05 0.01 -3.48
N ASP A 71 -18.63 0.97 -2.78
CA ASP A 71 -18.90 2.29 -3.34
C ASP A 71 -17.59 3.09 -3.39
N SER A 72 -17.01 3.22 -4.58
CA SER A 72 -15.75 3.91 -4.81
C SER A 72 -15.84 5.44 -4.62
N ALA A 73 -17.04 6.01 -4.58
CA ALA A 73 -17.22 7.44 -4.31
C ALA A 73 -17.05 7.79 -2.83
N THR A 74 -17.15 6.79 -1.94
CA THR A 74 -17.08 6.99 -0.49
C THR A 74 -16.04 6.10 0.21
N THR A 75 -15.34 5.24 -0.53
CA THR A 75 -14.41 4.28 0.04
C THR A 75 -13.05 4.33 -0.63
N GLY A 76 -12.00 4.59 0.16
CA GLY A 76 -10.62 4.45 -0.25
C GLY A 76 -10.10 3.01 -0.04
N VAL A 77 -9.40 2.44 -1.02
CA VAL A 77 -8.84 1.08 -0.94
C VAL A 77 -7.33 1.14 -1.08
N LEU A 78 -6.63 0.67 -0.05
CA LEU A 78 -5.17 0.59 0.02
C LEU A 78 -4.71 -0.86 -0.06
N LEU A 79 -3.76 -1.18 -0.94
CA LEU A 79 -3.13 -2.49 -1.02
C LEU A 79 -1.68 -2.44 -0.54
N SER A 80 -1.37 -3.23 0.48
CA SER A 80 0.00 -3.49 0.92
C SER A 80 0.62 -4.67 0.17
N SER A 81 -0.07 -5.80 0.14
CA SER A 81 0.33 -7.02 -0.57
C SER A 81 -0.78 -8.06 -0.47
N TRP A 82 -0.77 -9.04 -1.38
CA TRP A 82 -1.73 -10.14 -1.34
C TRP A 82 -1.00 -11.46 -1.66
N PHE A 83 -0.64 -12.19 -0.61
CA PHE A 83 -0.02 -13.51 -0.73
C PHE A 83 -0.97 -14.56 -0.17
N THR A 84 -1.34 -15.53 -0.99
CA THR A 84 -2.16 -16.67 -0.58
C THR A 84 -1.30 -17.90 -0.32
N ARG A 85 -1.76 -18.76 0.57
CA ARG A 85 -1.12 -20.06 0.82
C ARG A 85 -1.64 -21.06 -0.20
N GLN A 86 -0.72 -21.79 -0.81
CA GLN A 86 -1.02 -22.94 -1.65
C GLN A 86 -0.28 -24.18 -1.13
N VAL A 87 -0.90 -25.33 -1.28
CA VAL A 87 -0.26 -26.62 -1.00
C VAL A 87 0.17 -27.22 -2.33
N VAL A 88 1.47 -27.31 -2.58
CA VAL A 88 2.06 -27.90 -3.78
C VAL A 88 2.93 -29.07 -3.36
N ALA A 89 2.60 -30.26 -3.83
CA ALA A 89 3.30 -31.51 -3.49
C ALA A 89 3.52 -31.70 -1.97
N GLY A 90 2.51 -31.39 -1.15
CA GLY A 90 2.57 -31.50 0.31
C GLY A 90 3.27 -30.37 1.04
N ASN A 91 3.86 -29.41 0.32
CA ASN A 91 4.53 -28.25 0.91
C ASN A 91 3.65 -27.00 0.82
N VAL A 92 3.62 -26.19 1.88
CA VAL A 92 2.94 -24.89 1.88
C VAL A 92 3.85 -23.87 1.21
N GLN A 93 3.35 -23.26 0.14
CA GLN A 93 4.03 -22.18 -0.57
C GLN A 93 3.19 -20.90 -0.50
N LEU A 94 3.86 -19.73 -0.53
CA LEU A 94 3.22 -18.44 -0.66
C LEU A 94 3.21 -18.03 -2.13
N GLN A 95 2.01 -17.83 -2.67
CA GLN A 95 1.83 -17.30 -4.02
C GLN A 95 1.49 -15.81 -3.97
N ALA A 96 2.23 -15.02 -4.73
CA ALA A 96 1.97 -13.59 -4.89
C ALA A 96 0.81 -13.37 -5.87
N ASN A 97 -0.34 -12.92 -5.37
CA ASN A 97 -1.55 -12.68 -6.16
C ASN A 97 -1.97 -11.20 -6.18
N SER A 98 -1.09 -10.28 -5.72
CA SER A 98 -1.40 -8.84 -5.70
C SER A 98 -1.78 -8.32 -7.09
N PHE A 99 -1.06 -8.76 -8.12
CA PHE A 99 -1.33 -8.36 -9.51
C PHE A 99 -2.71 -8.84 -9.98
N GLN A 100 -3.11 -10.07 -9.65
CA GLN A 100 -4.44 -10.60 -9.99
C GLN A 100 -5.55 -9.79 -9.33
N VAL A 101 -5.36 -9.39 -8.06
CA VAL A 101 -6.32 -8.53 -7.34
C VAL A 101 -6.48 -7.20 -8.04
N ILE A 102 -5.37 -6.57 -8.42
CA ILE A 102 -5.36 -5.26 -9.07
C ILE A 102 -6.05 -5.30 -10.44
N SER A 103 -5.64 -6.24 -11.30
CA SER A 103 -6.11 -6.32 -12.69
C SER A 103 -7.59 -6.69 -12.81
N ASN A 104 -8.13 -7.42 -11.83
CA ASN A 104 -9.54 -7.86 -11.85
C ASN A 104 -10.46 -7.01 -10.97
N SER A 105 -9.95 -6.05 -10.22
CA SER A 105 -10.79 -5.15 -9.43
C SER A 105 -11.39 -4.04 -10.28
N VAL A 106 -12.71 -3.86 -10.19
CA VAL A 106 -13.39 -2.66 -10.75
C VAL A 106 -13.23 -1.45 -9.84
N THR A 107 -12.99 -1.65 -8.54
CA THR A 107 -12.76 -0.59 -7.57
C THR A 107 -11.34 -0.06 -7.71
N PRO A 108 -11.13 1.27 -7.71
CA PRO A 108 -9.79 1.87 -7.70
C PRO A 108 -8.99 1.41 -6.49
N ILE A 109 -7.76 0.92 -6.71
CA ILE A 109 -6.87 0.47 -5.67
C ILE A 109 -5.63 1.37 -5.63
N PHE A 110 -5.33 1.90 -4.46
CA PHE A 110 -4.12 2.65 -4.18
C PHE A 110 -3.04 1.75 -3.56
N ALA A 111 -1.79 2.10 -3.80
CA ALA A 111 -0.65 1.28 -3.39
C ALA A 111 0.08 1.88 -2.18
N LEU A 112 0.58 1.00 -1.32
CA LEU A 112 1.49 1.38 -0.23
C LEU A 112 2.96 1.09 -0.55
N LYS A 113 3.28 0.58 -1.76
CA LYS A 113 4.63 0.19 -2.18
C LYS A 113 4.86 0.47 -3.65
N ASN A 114 6.03 1.03 -3.99
CA ASN A 114 6.44 1.34 -5.37
C ASN A 114 6.37 0.14 -6.31
N SER A 115 6.78 -1.04 -5.84
CA SER A 115 6.80 -2.27 -6.65
C SER A 115 5.43 -2.70 -7.17
N LEU A 116 4.34 -2.13 -6.64
CA LEU A 116 2.98 -2.44 -7.04
C LEU A 116 2.40 -1.46 -8.06
N VAL A 117 3.06 -0.32 -8.32
CA VAL A 117 2.51 0.75 -9.17
C VAL A 117 2.84 0.54 -10.64
N VAL A 118 4.07 0.13 -10.93
CA VAL A 118 4.56 0.00 -12.31
C VAL A 118 3.85 -1.15 -13.03
N ASN A 119 3.19 -0.85 -14.15
CA ASN A 119 2.49 -1.80 -15.02
C ASN A 119 1.36 -2.63 -14.37
N SER A 120 0.79 -2.15 -13.27
CA SER A 120 -0.19 -2.96 -12.50
C SER A 120 -1.64 -2.50 -12.64
N GLY A 121 -1.92 -1.31 -13.16
CA GLY A 121 -3.27 -0.72 -13.13
C GLY A 121 -3.68 -0.13 -11.77
N MET A 122 -2.77 -0.12 -10.77
CA MET A 122 -2.95 0.62 -9.53
C MET A 122 -2.86 2.12 -9.76
N ILE A 123 -3.59 2.88 -8.95
CA ILE A 123 -3.60 4.35 -9.04
C ILE A 123 -2.24 4.93 -8.65
N GLY A 124 -1.70 4.49 -7.54
CA GLY A 124 -0.51 5.04 -6.92
C GLY A 124 -0.69 5.27 -5.43
N GLY A 125 0.09 6.16 -4.85
CA GLY A 125 0.03 6.49 -3.42
C GLY A 125 1.24 7.30 -2.96
N VAL A 126 1.30 7.58 -1.67
CA VAL A 126 2.49 8.16 -1.02
C VAL A 126 3.45 7.03 -0.65
N MET A 127 4.63 7.04 -1.23
CA MET A 127 5.64 6.00 -1.08
C MET A 127 7.00 6.62 -0.80
N TYR A 128 7.98 5.84 -0.39
CA TYR A 128 9.33 6.38 -0.23
C TYR A 128 9.96 6.70 -1.59
N SER A 129 10.68 7.82 -1.64
CA SER A 129 11.45 8.22 -2.81
C SER A 129 12.60 7.24 -3.05
N GLN A 130 12.59 6.56 -4.19
CA GLN A 130 13.65 5.63 -4.57
C GLN A 130 14.97 6.36 -4.79
N THR A 131 14.91 7.57 -5.35
CA THR A 131 16.09 8.42 -5.58
C THR A 131 16.72 8.80 -4.26
N ASP A 132 15.94 9.33 -3.33
CA ASP A 132 16.42 9.71 -1.99
C ASP A 132 16.99 8.50 -1.23
N PHE A 133 16.33 7.35 -1.29
CA PHE A 133 16.84 6.10 -0.70
C PHE A 133 18.19 5.71 -1.28
N ASN A 134 18.33 5.71 -2.61
CA ASN A 134 19.57 5.32 -3.28
C ASN A 134 20.73 6.28 -2.94
N GLU A 135 20.47 7.59 -2.91
CA GLU A 135 21.46 8.58 -2.52
C GLU A 135 21.96 8.36 -1.09
N GLN A 136 21.06 8.12 -0.14
CA GLN A 136 21.43 7.87 1.24
C GLN A 136 22.14 6.53 1.41
N LEU A 137 21.74 5.50 0.68
CA LEU A 137 22.46 4.22 0.65
C LEU A 137 23.90 4.39 0.18
N LEU A 138 24.11 5.12 -0.92
CA LEU A 138 25.47 5.40 -1.43
C LEU A 138 26.32 6.19 -0.43
N LYS A 139 25.75 7.22 0.21
CA LYS A 139 26.43 7.98 1.29
C LYS A 139 26.83 7.08 2.44
N THR A 140 25.90 6.22 2.88
CA THR A 140 26.14 5.27 3.97
C THR A 140 27.25 4.27 3.62
N LEU A 141 27.18 3.67 2.43
CA LEU A 141 28.21 2.74 1.95
C LEU A 141 29.59 3.41 1.86
N SER A 142 29.65 4.62 1.29
CA SER A 142 30.90 5.38 1.18
C SER A 142 31.51 5.68 2.56
N ALA A 143 30.69 6.07 3.54
CA ALA A 143 31.12 6.30 4.91
C ALA A 143 31.72 5.02 5.55
N VAL A 144 31.01 3.88 5.41
CA VAL A 144 31.52 2.60 5.95
C VAL A 144 32.80 2.17 5.27
N LEU A 145 32.93 2.30 3.97
CA LEU A 145 34.15 1.99 3.22
C LEU A 145 35.33 2.91 3.58
N SER A 146 35.01 4.14 4.01
CA SER A 146 36.02 5.08 4.54
C SER A 146 36.39 4.87 6.00
N GLY A 147 35.88 3.80 6.63
CA GLY A 147 36.23 3.42 8.00
C GLY A 147 35.32 3.98 9.10
N VAL A 148 34.20 4.64 8.74
CA VAL A 148 33.20 5.09 9.73
C VAL A 148 32.51 3.87 10.32
N ALA A 149 32.48 3.77 11.64
CA ALA A 149 31.85 2.64 12.31
C ALA A 149 30.32 2.64 12.04
N PRO A 150 29.71 1.53 11.55
CA PRO A 150 28.29 1.50 11.17
C PRO A 150 27.35 1.97 12.29
N ARG A 151 27.67 1.68 13.55
CA ARG A 151 26.87 2.08 14.73
C ARG A 151 26.79 3.60 14.96
N THR A 152 27.70 4.38 14.33
CA THR A 152 27.69 5.85 14.44
C THR A 152 26.95 6.54 13.32
N ILE A 153 26.52 5.78 12.29
CA ILE A 153 25.76 6.32 11.18
C ILE A 153 24.28 6.42 11.62
N PRO A 154 23.68 7.63 11.56
CA PRO A 154 22.31 7.79 11.97
C PRO A 154 21.36 7.00 11.08
N PHE A 155 20.29 6.46 11.70
CA PHE A 155 19.20 5.82 10.95
C PHE A 155 18.49 6.86 10.07
N TYR A 156 18.30 6.52 8.80
CA TYR A 156 17.66 7.40 7.84
C TYR A 156 16.30 6.83 7.40
N ILE A 157 15.29 7.68 7.40
CA ILE A 157 13.96 7.38 6.85
C ILE A 157 13.83 8.14 5.53
N PRO A 158 13.69 7.45 4.38
CA PRO A 158 13.51 8.10 3.10
C PRO A 158 12.28 9.00 3.09
N LYS A 159 12.33 10.08 2.32
CA LYS A 159 11.18 10.99 2.15
C LYS A 159 10.03 10.31 1.44
N GLY A 160 8.81 10.68 1.80
CA GLY A 160 7.62 10.32 1.06
C GLY A 160 7.47 11.18 -0.20
N GLU A 161 7.03 10.57 -1.29
CA GLU A 161 6.64 11.26 -2.51
C GLU A 161 5.38 10.66 -3.10
N ASN A 162 4.58 11.46 -3.79
CA ASN A 162 3.41 11.01 -4.52
C ASN A 162 3.87 10.31 -5.82
N ILE A 163 3.56 9.02 -5.94
CA ILE A 163 3.89 8.23 -7.13
C ILE A 163 2.59 7.71 -7.72
N PHE A 164 2.30 8.09 -8.96
CA PHE A 164 1.08 7.73 -9.65
C PHE A 164 1.33 6.99 -10.96
N ASN A 165 0.42 6.07 -11.27
CA ASN A 165 0.27 5.48 -12.59
C ASN A 165 -0.69 6.36 -13.40
N TYR A 166 -0.15 7.29 -14.20
CA TYR A 166 -0.94 8.27 -14.94
C TYR A 166 -2.03 7.65 -15.84
N PRO A 167 -1.77 6.60 -16.63
CA PRO A 167 -2.82 5.91 -17.37
C PRO A 167 -3.94 5.37 -16.48
N ALA A 168 -3.61 4.80 -15.31
CA ALA A 168 -4.60 4.27 -14.38
C ALA A 168 -5.45 5.37 -13.73
N LEU A 169 -4.86 6.53 -13.41
CA LEU A 169 -5.59 7.72 -12.95
C LEU A 169 -6.66 8.14 -13.95
N LEU A 170 -6.26 8.35 -15.21
CA LEU A 170 -7.18 8.78 -16.27
C LEU A 170 -8.30 7.76 -16.51
N GLN A 171 -7.96 6.47 -16.55
CA GLN A 171 -8.95 5.39 -16.73
C GLN A 171 -10.00 5.37 -15.62
N ARG A 172 -9.65 5.82 -14.42
CA ARG A 172 -10.52 5.84 -13.23
C ARG A 172 -11.13 7.22 -12.96
N ASN A 173 -10.99 8.18 -13.90
CA ASN A 173 -11.50 9.56 -13.81
C ASN A 173 -10.96 10.35 -12.60
N PHE A 174 -9.74 10.06 -12.16
CA PHE A 174 -9.03 10.91 -11.21
C PHE A 174 -8.23 11.97 -11.95
N SER A 175 -8.34 13.23 -11.53
CA SER A 175 -7.48 14.29 -12.05
C SER A 175 -6.17 14.35 -11.26
N PRO A 176 -5.01 14.43 -11.93
CA PRO A 176 -3.74 14.64 -11.23
C PRO A 176 -3.61 16.04 -10.61
N ASP A 177 -4.48 16.97 -11.02
CA ASP A 177 -4.48 18.38 -10.56
C ASP A 177 -5.57 18.65 -9.51
N SER A 178 -6.25 17.60 -9.03
CA SER A 178 -7.32 17.69 -8.03
C SER A 178 -6.79 17.53 -6.63
#